data_bab395c845a055f8939258ff5b1abff1
#
_entry.id   bab395c845a055f8939258ff5b1abff1
#
_cell.length_a   1.000
_cell.length_b   1.000
_cell.length_c   1.000
_cell.angle_alpha   90.00
_cell.angle_beta   90.00
_cell.angle_gamma   90.00
#
_symmetry.space_group_name_H-M   'P 1'
#
loop_
_entity.id
_entity.type
_entity.pdbx_description
1 polymer ?
#
loop_
_entity_poly.entity_id
_entity_poly.type
_entity_poly.pdbx_seq_one_letter_code
_entity_poly.pdbx_strand_id
1 'polypeptide(L)'
;ARRQRQMCIRDSILGNHDYGSYYHWKNLKEQVNNIDNLVRMQKAMGWKLLNNEYDILHHEGDSIALIGVENDGEPPFSQFADLKKATKGTDGMFRILLSHNPTHWRREVLPDTDIELMLAGHTHAMQAIMFGHSLASLIYPEWGGMYTEGDRGLYVNIGIGYVGLPFRFGAWPEITVITLRD
;
A
#
# COMPACT_ATOMS: atom_id res chain seq x y z
N ALA A 1 0.81 27.56 24.34
CA ALA A 1 0.57 26.97 23.02
C ALA A 1 0.41 25.45 23.14
N ARG A 2 -0.76 25.01 23.56
CA ARG A 2 -1.20 23.63 23.37
C ARG A 2 -1.63 23.50 21.92
N ARG A 3 -0.70 23.58 21.01
CA ARG A 3 -0.99 23.28 19.62
C ARG A 3 -0.78 21.81 19.37
N GLN A 4 -1.91 21.20 19.09
CA GLN A 4 -2.02 20.14 18.11
C GLN A 4 -0.82 19.17 18.12
N ARG A 5 -0.84 18.30 19.08
CA ARG A 5 -0.58 16.94 18.65
C ARG A 5 -1.75 16.63 17.71
N GLN A 6 -1.64 17.05 16.45
CA GLN A 6 -2.31 16.33 15.39
C GLN A 6 -1.95 14.89 15.69
N MET A 7 -2.94 14.13 16.08
CA MET A 7 -2.75 12.69 16.15
C MET A 7 -2.26 12.33 14.76
N CYS A 8 -1.00 11.90 14.67
CA CYS A 8 -0.51 11.35 13.42
C CYS A 8 -1.44 10.20 13.10
N ILE A 9 -2.35 10.41 12.17
CA ILE A 9 -3.14 9.34 11.59
C ILE A 9 -2.12 8.39 11.01
N ARG A 10 -2.14 7.15 11.45
CA ARG A 10 -1.24 6.11 11.01
C ARG A 10 -2.08 4.97 10.48
N ASP A 11 -2.46 5.11 9.23
CA ASP A 11 -3.14 4.05 8.53
C ASP A 11 -2.13 3.07 7.96
N SER A 12 -2.50 1.82 7.94
CA SER A 12 -1.67 0.73 7.45
C SER A 12 -2.51 -0.25 6.64
N ILE A 13 -1.86 -0.99 5.77
CA ILE A 13 -2.39 -2.14 5.06
C ILE A 13 -1.44 -3.32 5.21
N LEU A 14 -1.92 -4.52 4.93
CA LEU A 14 -1.08 -5.72 4.88
C LEU A 14 -0.48 -5.92 3.49
N GLY A 15 0.76 -6.37 3.47
CA GLY A 15 1.42 -6.86 2.27
C GLY A 15 1.50 -8.38 2.22
N ASN A 16 2.00 -8.92 1.12
CA ASN A 16 2.08 -10.37 0.90
C ASN A 16 2.88 -11.13 1.96
N HIS A 17 3.90 -10.52 2.56
CA HIS A 17 4.69 -11.15 3.63
C HIS A 17 3.95 -11.27 4.96
N ASP A 18 3.01 -10.38 5.24
CA ASP A 18 2.31 -10.31 6.52
C ASP A 18 1.41 -11.53 6.77
N TYR A 19 0.97 -12.20 5.69
CA TYR A 19 0.19 -13.44 5.77
C TYR A 19 1.02 -14.67 6.15
N GLY A 20 2.34 -14.54 6.26
CA GLY A 20 3.23 -15.61 6.66
C GLY A 20 3.37 -16.75 5.66
N SER A 21 2.97 -16.55 4.40
CA SER A 21 2.93 -17.61 3.36
C SER A 21 4.33 -18.13 2.97
N TYR A 22 5.39 -17.40 3.33
CA TYR A 22 6.79 -17.76 3.02
C TYR A 22 7.51 -18.45 4.18
N TYR A 23 6.79 -18.74 5.28
CA TYR A 23 7.34 -19.43 6.44
C TYR A 23 6.71 -20.82 6.60
N HIS A 24 7.51 -21.80 7.05
CA HIS A 24 7.01 -23.14 7.34
C HIS A 24 6.40 -23.20 8.74
N TRP A 25 5.08 -23.06 8.81
CA TRP A 25 4.30 -23.18 10.04
C TRP A 25 4.07 -24.64 10.38
N LYS A 26 4.06 -24.98 11.66
CA LYS A 26 3.69 -26.35 12.09
C LYS A 26 2.25 -26.71 11.74
N ASN A 27 1.38 -25.71 11.71
CA ASN A 27 -0.03 -25.86 11.34
C ASN A 27 -0.64 -24.48 10.99
N LEU A 28 -1.80 -24.49 10.36
CA LEU A 28 -2.53 -23.29 9.98
C LEU A 28 -2.87 -22.38 11.16
N LYS A 29 -3.14 -22.97 12.35
CA LYS A 29 -3.48 -22.21 13.55
C LYS A 29 -2.32 -21.30 14.00
N GLU A 30 -1.07 -21.77 13.88
CA GLU A 30 0.10 -20.95 14.21
C GLU A 30 0.24 -19.78 13.22
N GLN A 31 0.00 -20.01 11.93
CA GLN A 31 0.01 -18.94 10.92
C GLN A 31 -1.06 -17.90 11.20
N VAL A 32 -2.31 -18.30 11.45
CA VAL A 32 -3.40 -17.39 11.80
C VAL A 32 -3.09 -16.62 13.09
N ASN A 33 -2.60 -17.29 14.12
CA ASN A 33 -2.21 -16.62 15.36
C ASN A 33 -1.11 -15.56 15.14
N ASN A 34 -0.19 -15.79 14.19
CA ASN A 34 0.84 -14.81 13.85
C ASN A 34 0.23 -13.55 13.21
N ILE A 35 -0.69 -13.72 12.28
CA ILE A 35 -1.43 -12.60 11.65
C ILE A 35 -2.20 -11.81 12.70
N ASP A 36 -2.95 -12.51 13.58
CA ASP A 36 -3.69 -11.88 14.67
C ASP A 36 -2.78 -11.11 15.63
N ASN A 37 -1.59 -11.64 15.90
CA ASN A 37 -0.59 -10.96 16.71
C ASN A 37 -0.09 -9.68 16.04
N LEU A 38 0.21 -9.73 14.73
CA LEU A 38 0.64 -8.57 13.96
C LEU A 38 -0.42 -7.47 13.99
N VAL A 39 -1.69 -7.83 13.73
CA VAL A 39 -2.82 -6.90 13.77
C VAL A 39 -2.98 -6.27 15.17
N ARG A 40 -2.88 -7.09 16.23
CA ARG A 40 -2.95 -6.59 17.60
C ARG A 40 -1.80 -5.64 17.95
N MET A 41 -0.60 -5.92 17.48
CA MET A 41 0.56 -5.05 17.69
C MET A 41 0.39 -3.70 17.00
N GLN A 42 -0.06 -3.66 15.74
CA GLN A 42 -0.37 -2.43 15.02
C GLN A 42 -1.41 -1.60 15.78
N LYS A 43 -2.48 -2.23 16.23
CA LYS A 43 -3.53 -1.59 17.01
C LYS A 43 -3.03 -1.05 18.35
N ALA A 44 -2.16 -1.79 19.05
CA ALA A 44 -1.55 -1.35 20.31
C ALA A 44 -0.61 -0.15 20.10
N MET A 45 -0.01 -0.01 18.93
CA MET A 45 0.78 1.17 18.53
C MET A 45 -0.10 2.36 18.14
N GLY A 46 -1.42 2.23 18.11
CA GLY A 46 -2.36 3.24 17.68
C GLY A 46 -2.47 3.37 16.16
N TRP A 47 -2.07 2.35 15.41
CA TRP A 47 -2.26 2.30 13.97
C TRP A 47 -3.65 1.77 13.62
N LYS A 48 -4.24 2.33 12.57
CA LYS A 48 -5.48 1.84 11.98
C LYS A 48 -5.15 0.96 10.78
N LEU A 49 -5.45 -0.31 10.89
CA LEU A 49 -5.31 -1.24 9.77
C LEU A 49 -6.57 -1.18 8.92
N LEU A 50 -6.42 -0.89 7.63
CA LEU A 50 -7.49 -0.84 6.65
C LEU A 50 -7.48 -2.13 5.81
N ASN A 51 -8.30 -3.09 6.20
CA ASN A 51 -8.46 -4.37 5.50
C ASN A 51 -9.79 -4.40 4.73
N ASN A 52 -9.78 -3.94 3.48
CA ASN A 52 -10.99 -3.72 2.68
C ASN A 52 -11.95 -2.75 3.37
N GLU A 53 -11.38 -1.64 3.84
CA GLU A 53 -12.03 -0.59 4.62
C GLU A 53 -11.53 0.79 4.18
N TYR A 54 -12.20 1.84 4.62
CA TYR A 54 -11.74 3.21 4.40
C TYR A 54 -11.78 4.05 5.69
N ASP A 55 -11.09 5.17 5.63
CA ASP A 55 -11.19 6.28 6.59
C ASP A 55 -11.48 7.58 5.85
N ILE A 56 -12.16 8.52 6.52
CA ILE A 56 -12.39 9.85 5.97
C ILE A 56 -11.48 10.83 6.67
N LEU A 57 -10.62 11.46 5.91
CA LEU A 57 -9.73 12.50 6.40
C LEU A 57 -10.35 13.87 6.12
N HIS A 58 -10.49 14.69 7.17
CA HIS A 58 -11.06 16.02 7.08
C HIS A 58 -9.99 17.09 7.26
N HIS A 59 -9.98 18.09 6.39
CA HIS A 59 -9.11 19.25 6.51
C HIS A 59 -9.82 20.53 6.00
N GLU A 60 -9.92 21.57 6.83
CA GLU A 60 -10.46 22.90 6.48
C GLU A 60 -11.83 22.92 5.78
N GLY A 61 -12.65 21.92 6.01
CA GLY A 61 -13.99 21.76 5.40
C GLY A 61 -14.05 20.76 4.27
N ASP A 62 -12.91 20.35 3.74
CA ASP A 62 -12.81 19.31 2.72
C ASP A 62 -12.66 17.91 3.32
N SER A 63 -12.93 16.92 2.50
CA SER A 63 -12.84 15.52 2.89
C SER A 63 -12.29 14.67 1.76
N ILE A 64 -11.35 13.81 2.10
CA ILE A 64 -10.84 12.77 1.19
C ILE A 64 -11.07 11.39 1.79
N ALA A 65 -11.30 10.40 0.95
CA ALA A 65 -11.40 9.01 1.36
C ALA A 65 -10.04 8.32 1.23
N LEU A 66 -9.49 7.86 2.35
CA LEU A 66 -8.32 6.99 2.37
C LEU A 66 -8.79 5.54 2.46
N ILE A 67 -8.62 4.81 1.38
CA ILE A 67 -9.10 3.44 1.21
C ILE A 67 -7.93 2.49 1.36
N GLY A 68 -8.09 1.40 2.10
CA GLY A 68 -7.08 0.36 2.21
C GLY A 68 -7.66 -1.00 1.85
N VAL A 69 -6.92 -1.76 1.08
CA VAL A 69 -7.27 -3.13 0.72
C VAL A 69 -6.23 -4.12 1.23
N GLU A 70 -6.66 -5.35 1.42
CA GLU A 70 -5.76 -6.47 1.65
C GLU A 70 -4.85 -6.69 0.45
N ASN A 71 -3.80 -7.52 0.62
CA ASN A 71 -2.87 -7.75 -0.47
C ASN A 71 -3.57 -8.30 -1.70
N ASP A 72 -3.26 -7.71 -2.83
CA ASP A 72 -3.72 -8.12 -4.14
C ASP A 72 -2.63 -7.95 -5.18
N GLY A 73 -2.36 -8.99 -5.94
CA GLY A 73 -1.32 -8.99 -6.97
C GLY A 73 -1.50 -10.11 -7.99
N GLU A 74 -0.73 -10.04 -9.05
CA GLU A 74 -0.67 -11.13 -10.03
C GLU A 74 -0.18 -12.42 -9.36
N PRO A 75 -0.68 -13.59 -9.78
CA PRO A 75 -0.18 -14.87 -9.30
C PRO A 75 1.36 -14.98 -9.38
N PRO A 76 2.03 -15.53 -8.35
CA PRO A 76 1.48 -16.36 -7.26
C PRO A 76 1.06 -15.61 -5.99
N PHE A 77 0.93 -14.28 -6.03
CA PHE A 77 0.52 -13.49 -4.88
C PHE A 77 -0.97 -13.66 -4.57
N SER A 78 -1.32 -13.45 -3.31
CA SER A 78 -2.71 -13.50 -2.86
C SER A 78 -3.56 -12.39 -3.48
N GLN A 79 -4.82 -12.68 -3.71
CA GLN A 79 -5.84 -11.78 -4.25
C GLN A 79 -6.98 -11.70 -3.23
N PHE A 80 -6.79 -10.89 -2.19
CA PHE A 80 -7.73 -10.75 -1.06
C PHE A 80 -8.42 -9.39 -1.03
N ALA A 81 -8.09 -8.50 -1.97
CA ALA A 81 -8.75 -7.22 -2.06
C ALA A 81 -10.24 -7.38 -2.40
N ASP A 82 -11.04 -6.52 -1.77
CA ASP A 82 -12.46 -6.32 -2.08
C ASP A 82 -12.69 -4.83 -2.27
N LEU A 83 -12.43 -4.35 -3.50
CA LEU A 83 -12.59 -2.94 -3.85
C LEU A 83 -14.02 -2.45 -3.68
N LYS A 84 -15.00 -3.29 -4.00
CA LYS A 84 -16.42 -2.91 -3.86
C LYS A 84 -16.80 -2.66 -2.41
N LYS A 85 -16.27 -3.48 -1.51
CA LYS A 85 -16.46 -3.29 -0.06
C LYS A 85 -15.71 -2.06 0.41
N ALA A 86 -14.43 -1.94 0.02
CA ALA A 86 -13.53 -0.89 0.49
C ALA A 86 -13.96 0.52 0.03
N THR A 87 -14.57 0.64 -1.14
CA THR A 87 -15.01 1.93 -1.71
C THR A 87 -16.44 2.31 -1.36
N LYS A 88 -17.21 1.42 -0.76
CA LYS A 88 -18.64 1.63 -0.52
C LYS A 88 -18.89 2.83 0.40
N GLY A 89 -19.50 3.88 -0.14
CA GLY A 89 -19.83 5.12 0.60
C GLY A 89 -18.79 6.22 0.48
N THR A 90 -17.82 6.08 -0.45
CA THR A 90 -16.82 7.11 -0.76
C THR A 90 -17.11 7.87 -2.05
N ASP A 91 -18.30 7.68 -2.62
CA ASP A 91 -18.70 8.32 -3.87
C ASP A 91 -18.66 9.86 -3.76
N GLY A 92 -18.13 10.49 -4.80
CA GLY A 92 -18.01 11.96 -4.87
C GLY A 92 -16.89 12.57 -4.02
N MET A 93 -16.06 11.75 -3.36
CA MET A 93 -14.86 12.21 -2.64
C MET A 93 -13.63 11.97 -3.52
N PHE A 94 -12.58 12.76 -3.33
CA PHE A 94 -11.25 12.39 -3.81
C PHE A 94 -10.76 11.16 -3.06
N ARG A 95 -10.39 10.10 -3.79
CA ARG A 95 -10.06 8.79 -3.22
C ARG A 95 -8.58 8.47 -3.37
N ILE A 96 -7.96 8.11 -2.27
CA ILE A 96 -6.59 7.59 -2.23
C ILE A 96 -6.67 6.13 -1.82
N LEU A 97 -6.19 5.24 -2.67
CA LEU A 97 -6.12 3.81 -2.41
C LEU A 97 -4.73 3.40 -1.92
N LEU A 98 -4.67 2.76 -0.78
CA LEU A 98 -3.50 2.01 -0.31
C LEU A 98 -3.65 0.55 -0.77
N SER A 99 -2.75 0.09 -1.63
CA SER A 99 -2.68 -1.30 -2.06
C SER A 99 -1.23 -1.72 -2.21
N HIS A 100 -0.84 -2.80 -1.57
CA HIS A 100 0.57 -3.17 -1.44
C HIS A 100 1.25 -3.46 -2.79
N ASN A 101 0.61 -4.24 -3.67
CA ASN A 101 1.21 -4.66 -4.93
C ASN A 101 0.78 -3.75 -6.09
N PRO A 102 1.71 -3.17 -6.87
CA PRO A 102 1.38 -2.25 -7.96
C PRO A 102 0.63 -2.91 -9.12
N THR A 103 0.71 -4.24 -9.29
CA THR A 103 -0.03 -4.93 -10.36
C THR A 103 -1.55 -4.84 -10.20
N HIS A 104 -2.04 -4.58 -8.99
CA HIS A 104 -3.45 -4.31 -8.71
C HIS A 104 -3.98 -3.12 -9.50
N TRP A 105 -3.13 -2.12 -9.79
CA TRP A 105 -3.47 -0.93 -10.57
C TRP A 105 -4.09 -1.26 -11.92
N ARG A 106 -3.37 -2.03 -12.76
CA ARG A 106 -3.84 -2.37 -14.11
C ARG A 106 -4.86 -3.49 -14.10
N ARG A 107 -4.78 -4.38 -13.12
CA ARG A 107 -5.63 -5.56 -13.05
C ARG A 107 -7.08 -5.24 -12.69
N GLU A 108 -7.30 -4.33 -11.75
CA GLU A 108 -8.62 -4.07 -11.19
C GLU A 108 -8.92 -2.58 -10.96
N VAL A 109 -7.93 -1.80 -10.46
CA VAL A 109 -8.19 -0.42 -10.08
C VAL A 109 -8.51 0.46 -11.29
N LEU A 110 -7.74 0.38 -12.36
CA LEU A 110 -7.99 1.16 -13.58
C LEU A 110 -9.30 0.77 -14.28
N PRO A 111 -9.58 -0.52 -14.55
CA PRO A 111 -10.77 -0.91 -15.30
C PRO A 111 -12.07 -0.79 -14.51
N ASP A 112 -12.04 -1.02 -13.20
CA ASP A 112 -13.25 -1.24 -12.40
C ASP A 112 -13.59 -0.08 -11.44
N THR A 113 -12.72 0.93 -11.34
CA THR A 113 -12.92 2.07 -10.44
C THR A 113 -12.53 3.39 -11.10
N ASP A 114 -12.87 4.48 -10.45
CA ASP A 114 -12.47 5.85 -10.79
C ASP A 114 -11.59 6.48 -9.66
N ILE A 115 -10.89 5.65 -8.89
CA ILE A 115 -9.94 6.09 -7.83
C ILE A 115 -8.86 6.98 -8.45
N GLU A 116 -8.64 8.16 -7.86
CA GLU A 116 -7.76 9.18 -8.40
C GLU A 116 -6.29 8.91 -8.15
N LEU A 117 -5.95 8.36 -6.97
CA LEU A 117 -4.56 8.08 -6.60
C LEU A 117 -4.43 6.72 -5.91
N MET A 118 -3.53 5.89 -6.40
CA MET A 118 -3.13 4.66 -5.71
C MET A 118 -1.69 4.80 -5.19
N LEU A 119 -1.46 4.37 -3.97
CA LEU A 119 -0.13 4.27 -3.36
C LEU A 119 0.21 2.79 -3.17
N ALA A 120 1.36 2.39 -3.70
CA ALA A 120 1.82 1.00 -3.65
C ALA A 120 3.28 0.89 -3.20
N GLY A 121 3.72 -0.34 -2.94
CA GLY A 121 5.09 -0.66 -2.57
C GLY A 121 5.57 -1.94 -3.26
N HIS A 122 5.90 -2.95 -2.46
CA HIS A 122 6.17 -4.34 -2.86
C HIS A 122 7.48 -4.59 -3.62
N THR A 123 7.77 -3.83 -4.67
CA THR A 123 8.84 -4.15 -5.64
C THR A 123 10.25 -4.00 -5.07
N HIS A 124 10.43 -3.12 -4.07
CA HIS A 124 11.73 -2.70 -3.55
C HIS A 124 12.72 -2.25 -4.65
N ALA A 125 12.25 -2.04 -5.89
CA ALA A 125 13.07 -1.90 -7.10
C ALA A 125 14.08 -3.06 -7.23
N MET A 126 13.73 -4.28 -6.77
CA MET A 126 14.67 -5.41 -6.60
C MET A 126 16.00 -5.01 -5.94
N GLN A 127 15.95 -3.98 -5.07
CA GLN A 127 17.07 -3.44 -4.30
C GLN A 127 18.24 -2.91 -5.15
N ALA A 128 18.09 -2.80 -6.47
CA ALA A 128 19.13 -2.32 -7.38
C ALA A 128 18.56 -1.42 -8.47
N ILE A 129 19.13 -0.21 -8.55
CA ILE A 129 18.89 0.74 -9.65
C ILE A 129 20.24 1.15 -10.24
N MET A 130 20.41 0.98 -11.55
CA MET A 130 21.58 1.41 -12.30
C MET A 130 21.13 2.22 -13.50
N PHE A 131 21.73 3.39 -13.70
CA PHE A 131 21.42 4.30 -14.82
C PHE A 131 19.92 4.62 -14.96
N GLY A 132 19.20 4.71 -13.82
CA GLY A 132 17.76 4.99 -13.78
C GLY A 132 16.86 3.78 -14.05
N HIS A 133 17.40 2.60 -14.20
CA HIS A 133 16.66 1.36 -14.44
C HIS A 133 16.84 0.35 -13.32
N SER A 134 15.78 -0.41 -13.04
CA SER A 134 15.80 -1.54 -12.12
C SER A 134 15.47 -2.83 -12.85
N LEU A 135 16.03 -3.96 -12.39
CA LEU A 135 15.63 -5.28 -12.87
C LEU A 135 14.15 -5.57 -12.56
N ALA A 136 13.56 -4.87 -11.58
CA ALA A 136 12.14 -4.94 -11.30
C ALA A 136 11.27 -4.58 -12.52
N SER A 137 11.76 -3.72 -13.43
CA SER A 137 11.05 -3.34 -14.65
C SER A 137 10.78 -4.48 -15.62
N LEU A 138 11.50 -5.59 -15.50
CA LEU A 138 11.26 -6.80 -16.30
C LEU A 138 10.02 -7.58 -15.86
N ILE A 139 9.56 -7.36 -14.62
CA ILE A 139 8.42 -8.06 -14.01
C ILE A 139 7.28 -7.09 -13.75
N TYR A 140 7.61 -5.89 -13.27
CA TYR A 140 6.64 -4.86 -12.89
C TYR A 140 6.78 -3.66 -13.82
N PRO A 141 5.84 -3.42 -14.72
CA PRO A 141 5.81 -2.18 -15.53
C PRO A 141 5.88 -0.93 -14.64
N GLU A 142 5.14 -0.94 -13.54
CA GLU A 142 5.15 0.09 -12.51
C GLU A 142 6.00 -0.39 -11.31
N TRP A 143 7.30 -0.19 -11.38
CA TRP A 143 8.22 -0.71 -10.37
C TRP A 143 8.69 0.33 -9.33
N GLY A 144 8.53 1.62 -9.59
CA GLY A 144 8.97 2.69 -8.68
C GLY A 144 8.69 4.08 -9.21
N GLY A 145 8.34 5.01 -8.32
CA GLY A 145 8.01 6.40 -8.67
C GLY A 145 6.55 6.59 -9.12
N MET A 146 6.29 7.70 -9.81
CA MET A 146 4.95 8.12 -10.24
C MET A 146 4.63 7.67 -11.65
N TYR A 147 3.44 7.12 -11.84
CA TYR A 147 2.83 6.77 -13.12
C TYR A 147 1.47 7.44 -13.23
N THR A 148 1.06 7.83 -14.44
CA THR A 148 -0.22 8.50 -14.69
C THR A 148 -0.96 7.87 -15.86
N GLU A 149 -2.29 7.77 -15.72
CA GLU A 149 -3.22 7.35 -16.76
C GLU A 149 -4.39 8.34 -16.81
N GLY A 150 -4.32 9.31 -17.73
CA GLY A 150 -5.21 10.47 -17.71
C GLY A 150 -4.98 11.31 -16.46
N ASP A 151 -6.05 11.55 -15.72
CA ASP A 151 -6.03 12.33 -14.47
C ASP A 151 -5.80 11.47 -13.23
N ARG A 152 -5.50 10.18 -13.42
CA ARG A 152 -5.33 9.21 -12.34
C ARG A 152 -3.86 8.85 -12.17
N GLY A 153 -3.45 8.62 -10.92
CA GLY A 153 -2.06 8.36 -10.58
C GLY A 153 -1.84 7.09 -9.77
N LEU A 154 -0.68 6.46 -10.01
CA LEU A 154 -0.11 5.43 -9.17
C LEU A 154 1.28 5.88 -8.71
N TYR A 155 1.52 5.89 -7.43
CA TYR A 155 2.86 6.05 -6.89
C TYR A 155 3.35 4.76 -6.26
N VAL A 156 4.51 4.26 -6.70
CA VAL A 156 5.14 3.06 -6.17
C VAL A 156 6.36 3.45 -5.36
N ASN A 157 6.27 3.31 -4.03
CA ASN A 157 7.37 3.55 -3.10
C ASN A 157 8.25 2.30 -3.00
N ILE A 158 9.56 2.46 -3.12
CA ILE A 158 10.51 1.33 -3.06
C ILE A 158 10.87 0.90 -1.63
N GLY A 159 10.29 1.56 -0.63
CA GLY A 159 10.36 1.16 0.77
C GLY A 159 11.67 1.48 1.48
N ILE A 160 11.65 1.30 2.79
CA ILE A 160 12.81 1.53 3.67
C ILE A 160 13.55 0.24 4.05
N GLY A 161 12.92 -0.92 3.86
CA GLY A 161 13.46 -2.23 4.24
C GLY A 161 14.25 -2.92 3.14
N TYR A 162 14.49 -4.20 3.33
CA TYR A 162 15.12 -5.09 2.34
C TYR A 162 14.43 -6.46 2.31
N VAL A 163 14.65 -7.20 1.24
CA VAL A 163 14.18 -8.57 1.09
C VAL A 163 15.39 -9.49 0.87
N GLY A 164 15.50 -10.53 1.67
CA GLY A 164 16.60 -11.50 1.61
C GLY A 164 17.93 -10.92 2.10
N LEU A 165 18.71 -10.33 1.21
CA LEU A 165 20.00 -9.74 1.55
C LEU A 165 19.86 -8.29 2.03
N PRO A 166 20.54 -7.88 3.11
CA PRO A 166 20.52 -6.50 3.62
C PRO A 166 21.41 -5.59 2.75
N PHE A 167 21.05 -5.46 1.49
CA PHE A 167 21.80 -4.74 0.48
C PHE A 167 20.86 -3.92 -0.40
N ARG A 168 21.25 -2.67 -0.68
CA ARG A 168 20.61 -1.82 -1.69
C ARG A 168 21.69 -1.07 -2.48
N PHE A 169 21.56 -1.05 -3.80
CA PHE A 169 22.46 -0.33 -4.70
C PHE A 169 21.66 0.62 -5.59
N GLY A 170 21.84 1.92 -5.41
CA GLY A 170 21.06 2.94 -6.14
C GLY A 170 19.57 2.99 -5.77
N ALA A 171 19.00 1.93 -5.23
CA ALA A 171 17.64 1.86 -4.72
C ALA A 171 17.61 2.21 -3.22
N TRP A 172 17.96 3.47 -2.90
CA TRP A 172 18.08 3.92 -1.50
C TRP A 172 16.73 3.83 -0.77
N PRO A 173 16.75 3.66 0.57
CA PRO A 173 15.52 3.72 1.37
C PRO A 173 14.74 4.99 1.12
N GLU A 174 13.43 4.87 0.95
CA GLU A 174 12.56 5.98 0.54
C GLU A 174 11.44 6.22 1.55
N ILE A 175 11.26 7.50 1.90
CA ILE A 175 10.05 8.02 2.57
C ILE A 175 9.51 9.12 1.66
N THR A 176 8.26 8.94 1.21
CA THR A 176 7.61 9.87 0.28
C THR A 176 6.68 10.82 1.03
N VAL A 177 6.78 12.11 0.71
CA VAL A 177 5.83 13.14 1.16
C VAL A 177 4.98 13.54 -0.03
N ILE A 178 3.67 13.35 0.08
CA ILE A 178 2.70 13.75 -0.94
C ILE A 178 1.91 14.94 -0.40
N THR A 179 1.86 16.01 -1.19
CA THR A 179 1.05 17.20 -0.89
C THR A 179 -0.07 17.28 -1.91
N LEU A 180 -1.30 17.20 -1.42
CA LEU A 180 -2.49 17.48 -2.22
C LEU A 180 -2.72 18.99 -2.26
N ARG A 181 -3.15 19.51 -3.38
CA ARG A 181 -3.48 20.93 -3.59
C ARG A 181 -4.73 21.02 -4.44
N ASP A 182 -5.50 22.07 -4.22
CA ASP A 182 -6.63 22.47 -5.04
C ASP A 182 -6.17 22.90 -6.44
#